data_2fb0fc042cf58d564499067cdaa5c3d8
#
_entry.id   2fb0fc042cf58d564499067cdaa5c3d8
#
_cell.length_a   1.000
_cell.length_b   1.000
_cell.length_c   1.000
_cell.angle_alpha   90.00
_cell.angle_beta   90.00
_cell.angle_gamma   90.00
#
_symmetry.space_group_name_H-M   'P 1'
#
loop_
_entity.id
_entity.type
_entity.pdbx_description
1 polymer ?
#
loop_
_entity_poly.entity_id
_entity_poly.type
_entity_poly.pdbx_seq_one_letter_code
_entity_poly.pdbx_strand_id
1 'polypeptide(L)'
;EQGVIDRFGQIEPKVLFCVDGYFYNGKTHNCLDKIKSFTARLPSLKQVVIFDYASLSNIIINNSISYQEILENYEAIEIGFERVGFDHPLYIMYSSGTTGVPKCIVHGHGGTLVQHLKEHQLQTNISSGDRVFYFTTCSWMMWNWLVSALGTGATVMLYDGSPAYPDNTVLWQFADEEQFSHFGTSAKYIEMLMKNDVNPSAIFKLSNLKVICSTGSPLSAECYDYIYNNVGYVHLASISGGTDIVSCFVLGVPTIPVRRGEIQGCL
;
A
#
# COMPACT_ATOMS: atom_id res chain seq x y z
N GLU A 1 9.31 16.09 -8.14
CA GLU A 1 8.78 16.67 -9.39
C GLU A 1 9.26 15.89 -10.60
N GLN A 2 10.58 15.85 -10.87
CA GLN A 2 11.13 15.14 -12.02
C GLN A 2 10.70 13.66 -12.04
N GLY A 3 10.71 12.97 -10.93
CA GLY A 3 10.25 11.58 -10.84
C GLY A 3 8.79 11.34 -11.21
N VAL A 4 7.89 12.34 -11.10
CA VAL A 4 6.51 12.28 -11.60
C VAL A 4 6.51 12.39 -13.13
N ILE A 5 7.29 13.32 -13.68
CA ILE A 5 7.38 13.53 -15.13
C ILE A 5 8.01 12.32 -15.82
N ASP A 6 9.07 11.75 -15.23
CA ASP A 6 9.73 10.56 -15.77
C ASP A 6 8.81 9.33 -15.84
N ARG A 7 7.76 9.30 -15.02
CA ARG A 7 6.76 8.23 -15.02
C ARG A 7 5.55 8.58 -15.88
N PHE A 8 4.85 9.63 -15.53
CA PHE A 8 3.58 9.99 -16.14
C PHE A 8 3.73 10.54 -17.56
N GLY A 9 4.87 11.16 -17.89
CA GLY A 9 5.17 11.56 -19.24
C GLY A 9 5.26 10.43 -20.27
N GLN A 10 5.49 9.18 -19.78
CA GLN A 10 5.56 8.00 -20.66
C GLN A 10 4.19 7.42 -21.01
N ILE A 11 3.15 7.69 -20.19
CA ILE A 11 1.86 7.00 -20.29
C ILE A 11 0.70 7.92 -20.66
N GLU A 12 0.97 9.21 -20.85
CA GLU A 12 -0.01 10.21 -21.27
C GLU A 12 -1.33 10.16 -20.47
N PRO A 13 -1.29 10.34 -19.12
CA PRO A 13 -2.48 10.27 -18.29
C PRO A 13 -3.49 11.34 -18.71
N LYS A 14 -4.79 11.04 -18.60
CA LYS A 14 -5.87 11.96 -18.94
C LYS A 14 -6.43 12.70 -17.72
N VAL A 15 -6.43 12.03 -16.57
CA VAL A 15 -6.90 12.58 -15.29
C VAL A 15 -5.84 12.35 -14.25
N LEU A 16 -5.59 13.37 -13.43
CA LEU A 16 -4.69 13.28 -12.28
C LEU A 16 -5.48 13.55 -11.00
N PHE A 17 -5.41 12.63 -10.05
CA PHE A 17 -5.88 12.83 -8.69
C PHE A 17 -4.70 13.18 -7.78
N CYS A 18 -4.83 14.22 -6.99
CA CYS A 18 -3.78 14.67 -6.06
C CYS A 18 -4.39 15.34 -4.83
N VAL A 19 -3.56 15.55 -3.82
CA VAL A 19 -3.91 16.29 -2.59
C VAL A 19 -3.21 17.65 -2.59
N ASP A 20 -3.83 18.66 -1.97
CA ASP A 20 -3.24 19.98 -1.76
C ASP A 20 -1.95 19.90 -0.91
N GLY A 21 -1.94 18.99 0.06
CA GLY A 21 -0.84 18.71 0.95
C GLY A 21 -1.08 17.45 1.76
N TYR A 22 -0.14 17.08 2.62
CA TYR A 22 -0.25 15.92 3.50
C TYR A 22 0.52 16.14 4.81
N PHE A 23 0.22 15.29 5.80
CA PHE A 23 0.86 15.31 7.10
C PHE A 23 1.84 14.14 7.22
N TYR A 24 3.07 14.42 7.61
CA TYR A 24 4.05 13.38 7.84
C TYR A 24 5.05 13.78 8.92
N ASN A 25 5.25 12.92 9.90
CA ASN A 25 6.19 13.11 11.00
C ASN A 25 6.00 14.46 11.73
N GLY A 26 4.73 14.82 12.02
CA GLY A 26 4.34 16.05 12.67
C GLY A 26 4.46 17.33 11.84
N LYS A 27 4.71 17.21 10.54
CA LYS A 27 4.85 18.35 9.62
C LYS A 27 3.79 18.31 8.54
N THR A 28 3.33 19.50 8.13
CA THR A 28 2.49 19.68 6.95
C THR A 28 3.38 19.90 5.71
N HIS A 29 3.12 19.16 4.67
CA HIS A 29 3.83 19.24 3.39
C HIS A 29 2.92 19.78 2.31
N ASN A 30 3.20 20.97 1.77
CA ASN A 30 2.46 21.57 0.66
C ASN A 30 2.86 20.89 -0.66
N CYS A 31 1.86 20.51 -1.46
CA CYS A 31 2.04 19.87 -2.77
C CYS A 31 1.72 20.80 -3.96
N LEU A 32 0.98 21.89 -3.74
CA LEU A 32 0.38 22.71 -4.79
C LEU A 32 1.38 23.28 -5.79
N ASP A 33 2.50 23.85 -5.34
CA ASP A 33 3.53 24.38 -6.24
C ASP A 33 4.13 23.30 -7.15
N LYS A 34 4.37 22.12 -6.58
CA LYS A 34 4.89 20.96 -7.34
C LYS A 34 3.87 20.48 -8.36
N ILE A 35 2.58 20.40 -7.97
CA ILE A 35 1.48 20.00 -8.85
C ILE A 35 1.40 20.98 -10.01
N LYS A 36 1.37 22.29 -9.76
CA LYS A 36 1.36 23.33 -10.78
C LYS A 36 2.53 23.19 -11.76
N SER A 37 3.73 22.96 -11.25
CA SER A 37 4.94 22.84 -12.07
C SER A 37 4.92 21.61 -12.97
N PHE A 38 4.61 20.41 -12.45
CA PHE A 38 4.69 19.21 -13.28
C PHE A 38 3.47 19.04 -14.18
N THR A 39 2.27 19.53 -13.80
CA THR A 39 1.08 19.45 -14.67
C THR A 39 1.23 20.30 -15.92
N ALA A 40 1.92 21.43 -15.84
CA ALA A 40 2.27 22.24 -17.01
C ALA A 40 3.16 21.51 -18.04
N ARG A 41 3.84 20.44 -17.61
CA ARG A 41 4.72 19.60 -18.44
C ARG A 41 4.07 18.28 -18.88
N LEU A 42 2.79 18.08 -18.57
CA LEU A 42 2.00 16.88 -18.94
C LEU A 42 0.81 17.31 -19.84
N PRO A 43 1.04 17.56 -21.13
CA PRO A 43 0.02 18.10 -22.03
C PRO A 43 -1.14 17.14 -22.29
N SER A 44 -1.01 15.87 -21.94
CA SER A 44 -2.06 14.87 -22.05
C SER A 44 -3.17 15.03 -21.01
N LEU A 45 -2.89 15.73 -19.89
CA LEU A 45 -3.88 15.93 -18.82
C LEU A 45 -5.03 16.80 -19.26
N LYS A 46 -6.24 16.23 -19.18
CA LYS A 46 -7.50 16.93 -19.42
C LYS A 46 -8.08 17.52 -18.13
N GLN A 47 -7.86 16.83 -17.01
CA GLN A 47 -8.39 17.21 -15.71
C GLN A 47 -7.40 16.91 -14.59
N VAL A 48 -7.30 17.82 -13.63
CA VAL A 48 -6.58 17.65 -12.37
C VAL A 48 -7.61 17.75 -11.23
N VAL A 49 -7.80 16.67 -10.50
CA VAL A 49 -8.72 16.62 -9.34
C VAL A 49 -7.92 16.79 -8.06
N ILE A 50 -8.24 17.82 -7.29
CA ILE A 50 -7.52 18.16 -6.06
C ILE A 50 -8.41 17.87 -4.85
N PHE A 51 -7.90 17.04 -3.93
CA PHE A 51 -8.50 16.87 -2.63
C PHE A 51 -7.95 17.93 -1.67
N ASP A 52 -8.84 18.68 -1.04
CA ASP A 52 -8.52 19.62 0.04
C ASP A 52 -8.33 18.83 1.34
N TYR A 53 -7.15 18.24 1.50
CA TYR A 53 -6.82 17.36 2.60
C TYR A 53 -6.12 18.10 3.75
N ALA A 54 -5.21 19.00 3.42
CA ALA A 54 -4.42 19.76 4.38
C ALA A 54 -4.94 21.21 4.56
N SER A 55 -6.03 21.57 3.90
CA SER A 55 -6.67 22.89 3.93
C SER A 55 -5.69 24.03 3.62
N LEU A 56 -4.88 23.83 2.58
CA LEU A 56 -3.88 24.81 2.16
C LEU A 56 -4.48 25.84 1.22
N SER A 57 -3.88 27.04 1.20
CA SER A 57 -4.33 28.15 0.37
C SER A 57 -4.34 27.79 -1.12
N ASN A 58 -5.40 28.19 -1.81
CA ASN A 58 -5.62 27.89 -3.21
C ASN A 58 -4.57 28.52 -4.14
N ILE A 59 -3.89 27.68 -4.89
CA ILE A 59 -3.08 28.08 -6.04
C ILE A 59 -3.88 27.71 -7.31
N ILE A 60 -3.95 28.62 -8.26
CA ILE A 60 -4.60 28.35 -9.54
C ILE A 60 -3.73 27.36 -10.33
N ILE A 61 -4.30 26.20 -10.61
CA ILE A 61 -3.72 25.15 -11.45
C ILE A 61 -4.63 24.99 -12.67
N ASN A 62 -4.06 24.99 -13.85
CA ASN A 62 -4.82 24.86 -15.09
C ASN A 62 -5.56 23.52 -15.13
N ASN A 63 -6.80 23.55 -15.57
CA ASN A 63 -7.69 22.37 -15.67
C ASN A 63 -7.91 21.65 -14.33
N SER A 64 -7.80 22.36 -13.19
CA SER A 64 -8.10 21.78 -11.90
C SER A 64 -9.58 21.95 -11.53
N ILE A 65 -10.08 20.99 -10.79
CA ILE A 65 -11.37 20.97 -10.10
C ILE A 65 -11.17 20.41 -8.70
N SER A 66 -11.86 20.94 -7.71
CA SER A 66 -11.84 20.32 -6.39
C SER A 66 -12.65 19.01 -6.37
N TYR A 67 -12.27 18.08 -5.52
CA TYR A 67 -13.05 16.85 -5.34
C TYR A 67 -14.47 17.16 -4.81
N GLN A 68 -14.60 18.18 -3.96
CA GLN A 68 -15.88 18.63 -3.44
C GLN A 68 -16.80 19.13 -4.58
N GLU A 69 -16.25 19.89 -5.50
CA GLU A 69 -16.98 20.39 -6.69
C GLU A 69 -17.48 19.24 -7.58
N ILE A 70 -16.73 18.14 -7.68
CA ILE A 70 -17.18 16.92 -8.38
C ILE A 70 -18.39 16.33 -7.65
N LEU A 71 -18.35 16.20 -6.33
CA LEU A 71 -19.45 15.65 -5.53
C LEU A 71 -20.73 16.49 -5.64
N GLU A 72 -20.60 17.82 -5.79
CA GLU A 72 -21.72 18.74 -5.93
C GLU A 72 -22.33 18.72 -7.36
N ASN A 73 -21.53 18.48 -8.38
CA ASN A 73 -21.94 18.52 -9.78
C ASN A 73 -22.45 17.18 -10.32
N TYR A 74 -22.28 16.07 -9.60
CA TYR A 74 -22.69 14.74 -10.04
C TYR A 74 -23.60 14.08 -9.01
N GLU A 75 -24.74 13.62 -9.45
CA GLU A 75 -25.63 12.81 -8.63
C GLU A 75 -25.08 11.38 -8.49
N ALA A 76 -25.23 10.79 -7.32
CA ALA A 76 -24.93 9.37 -7.11
C ALA A 76 -25.95 8.52 -7.89
N ILE A 77 -25.43 7.73 -8.81
CA ILE A 77 -26.21 6.76 -9.57
C ILE A 77 -25.73 5.34 -9.28
N GLU A 78 -26.50 4.35 -9.68
CA GLU A 78 -26.07 2.95 -9.61
C GLU A 78 -24.79 2.73 -10.42
N ILE A 79 -23.81 2.03 -9.85
CA ILE A 79 -22.51 1.82 -10.50
C ILE A 79 -22.67 0.84 -11.67
N GLY A 80 -22.41 1.32 -12.88
CA GLY A 80 -22.26 0.49 -14.06
C GLY A 80 -20.83 -0.05 -14.17
N PHE A 81 -20.67 -1.36 -14.03
CA PHE A 81 -19.36 -1.99 -14.20
C PHE A 81 -19.11 -2.29 -15.68
N GLU A 82 -18.04 -1.71 -16.24
CA GLU A 82 -17.58 -2.05 -17.58
C GLU A 82 -17.02 -3.47 -17.62
N ARG A 83 -17.50 -4.28 -18.57
CA ARG A 83 -17.01 -5.65 -18.78
C ARG A 83 -15.87 -5.65 -19.78
N VAL A 84 -14.70 -6.04 -19.32
CA VAL A 84 -13.47 -6.04 -20.12
C VAL A 84 -12.92 -7.46 -20.29
N GLY A 85 -12.06 -7.65 -21.27
CA GLY A 85 -11.35 -8.92 -21.48
C GLY A 85 -10.35 -9.21 -20.36
N PHE A 86 -9.96 -10.47 -20.21
CA PHE A 86 -9.03 -10.94 -19.17
C PHE A 86 -7.69 -10.18 -19.19
N ASP A 87 -7.17 -9.89 -20.37
CA ASP A 87 -5.87 -9.23 -20.56
C ASP A 87 -5.98 -7.70 -20.66
N HIS A 88 -7.17 -7.13 -20.42
CA HIS A 88 -7.33 -5.68 -20.40
C HIS A 88 -6.42 -5.04 -19.37
N PRO A 89 -5.68 -3.95 -19.70
CA PRO A 89 -4.81 -3.26 -18.75
C PRO A 89 -5.55 -2.82 -17.48
N LEU A 90 -4.97 -3.13 -16.33
CA LEU A 90 -5.45 -2.70 -15.02
C LEU A 90 -4.51 -1.68 -14.40
N TYR A 91 -3.23 -2.01 -14.32
CA TYR A 91 -2.21 -1.17 -13.71
C TYR A 91 -1.08 -0.87 -14.68
N ILE A 92 -0.58 0.36 -14.64
CA ILE A 92 0.72 0.73 -15.19
C ILE A 92 1.62 1.05 -14.00
N MET A 93 2.58 0.20 -13.75
CA MET A 93 3.50 0.30 -12.63
C MET A 93 4.90 0.63 -13.12
N TYR A 94 5.80 0.98 -12.19
CA TYR A 94 7.14 1.42 -12.54
C TYR A 94 8.17 0.67 -11.72
N SER A 95 9.14 0.07 -12.39
CA SER A 95 10.34 -0.43 -11.73
C SER A 95 11.46 0.61 -11.81
N SER A 96 12.32 0.64 -10.78
CA SER A 96 13.55 1.44 -10.82
C SER A 96 14.49 0.79 -11.83
N GLY A 97 14.61 1.39 -13.02
CA GLY A 97 15.61 0.96 -14.00
C GLY A 97 17.03 1.16 -13.44
N THR A 98 17.91 0.20 -13.67
CA THR A 98 19.32 0.28 -13.26
C THR A 98 20.10 1.31 -14.07
N THR A 99 19.55 1.84 -15.17
CA THR A 99 20.26 2.64 -16.18
C THR A 99 19.49 3.84 -16.71
N GLY A 100 18.53 4.42 -15.96
CA GLY A 100 17.82 5.60 -16.46
C GLY A 100 16.41 5.81 -15.97
N VAL A 101 15.53 6.24 -16.87
CA VAL A 101 14.11 6.50 -16.60
C VAL A 101 13.40 5.22 -16.14
N PRO A 102 12.51 5.29 -15.14
CA PRO A 102 11.75 4.12 -14.69
C PRO A 102 11.03 3.41 -15.84
N LYS A 103 11.06 2.08 -15.85
CA LYS A 103 10.37 1.29 -16.86
C LYS A 103 8.88 1.15 -16.52
N CYS A 104 8.01 1.40 -17.50
CA CYS A 104 6.58 1.15 -17.39
C CYS A 104 6.30 -0.35 -17.57
N ILE A 105 5.50 -0.92 -16.66
CA ILE A 105 5.07 -2.31 -16.70
C ILE A 105 3.55 -2.32 -16.65
N VAL A 106 2.93 -2.90 -17.68
CA VAL A 106 1.47 -3.01 -17.78
C VAL A 106 1.05 -4.38 -17.26
N HIS A 107 0.16 -4.39 -16.27
CA HIS A 107 -0.44 -5.61 -15.73
C HIS A 107 -1.90 -5.75 -16.16
N GLY A 108 -2.27 -6.94 -16.60
CA GLY A 108 -3.62 -7.28 -17.04
C GLY A 108 -4.59 -7.51 -15.88
N HIS A 109 -5.87 -7.32 -16.15
CA HIS A 109 -6.95 -7.31 -15.17
C HIS A 109 -7.14 -8.69 -14.52
N GLY A 110 -7.41 -9.71 -15.30
CA GLY A 110 -7.76 -11.04 -14.80
C GLY A 110 -6.58 -11.74 -14.13
N GLY A 111 -5.39 -11.69 -14.76
CA GLY A 111 -4.18 -12.31 -14.21
C GLY A 111 -3.80 -11.75 -12.85
N THR A 112 -3.84 -10.42 -12.69
CA THR A 112 -3.56 -9.76 -11.40
C THR A 112 -4.56 -10.19 -10.33
N LEU A 113 -5.86 -10.19 -10.63
CA LEU A 113 -6.88 -10.55 -9.65
C LEU A 113 -6.76 -12.01 -9.20
N VAL A 114 -6.59 -12.96 -10.14
CA VAL A 114 -6.45 -14.39 -9.80
C VAL A 114 -5.20 -14.64 -8.96
N GLN A 115 -4.07 -14.02 -9.32
CA GLN A 115 -2.82 -14.17 -8.59
C GLN A 115 -2.93 -13.60 -7.16
N HIS A 116 -3.51 -12.40 -7.00
CA HIS A 116 -3.69 -11.80 -5.68
C HIS A 116 -4.68 -12.58 -4.81
N LEU A 117 -5.80 -13.04 -5.37
CA LEU A 117 -6.77 -13.86 -4.62
C LEU A 117 -6.14 -15.18 -4.15
N LYS A 118 -5.30 -15.81 -4.99
CA LYS A 118 -4.52 -16.99 -4.59
C LYS A 118 -3.64 -16.68 -3.37
N GLU A 119 -2.90 -15.56 -3.41
CA GLU A 119 -2.01 -15.18 -2.32
C GLU A 119 -2.78 -14.81 -1.05
N HIS A 120 -3.87 -14.05 -1.18
CA HIS A 120 -4.71 -13.69 -0.04
C HIS A 120 -5.33 -14.92 0.63
N GLN A 121 -5.96 -15.81 -0.14
CA GLN A 121 -6.72 -16.91 0.42
C GLN A 121 -5.84 -18.11 0.82
N LEU A 122 -4.84 -18.46 0.01
CA LEU A 122 -4.06 -19.68 0.23
C LEU A 122 -2.78 -19.44 1.04
N GLN A 123 -2.09 -18.31 0.85
CA GLN A 123 -0.81 -18.05 1.50
C GLN A 123 -0.95 -17.24 2.79
N THR A 124 -1.93 -16.34 2.86
CA THR A 124 -2.16 -15.53 4.07
C THR A 124 -3.47 -15.86 4.78
N ASN A 125 -4.27 -16.76 4.22
CA ASN A 125 -5.55 -17.22 4.79
C ASN A 125 -6.53 -16.07 5.09
N ILE A 126 -6.55 -15.05 4.23
CA ILE A 126 -7.51 -13.95 4.31
C ILE A 126 -8.87 -14.43 3.84
N SER A 127 -9.90 -14.12 4.61
CA SER A 127 -11.29 -14.45 4.35
C SER A 127 -12.22 -13.27 4.63
N SER A 128 -13.51 -13.46 4.31
CA SER A 128 -14.54 -12.46 4.63
C SER A 128 -14.57 -12.19 6.14
N GLY A 129 -14.65 -10.91 6.50
CA GLY A 129 -14.63 -10.44 7.87
C GLY A 129 -13.23 -10.21 8.47
N ASP A 130 -12.15 -10.62 7.79
CA ASP A 130 -10.80 -10.24 8.19
C ASP A 130 -10.56 -8.74 8.01
N ARG A 131 -9.68 -8.17 8.85
CA ARG A 131 -9.28 -6.77 8.83
C ARG A 131 -7.82 -6.70 8.46
N VAL A 132 -7.57 -6.31 7.21
CA VAL A 132 -6.26 -6.42 6.55
C VAL A 132 -5.61 -5.04 6.46
N PHE A 133 -4.47 -4.93 7.08
CA PHE A 133 -3.63 -3.75 7.05
C PHE A 133 -2.30 -4.05 6.37
N TYR A 134 -1.82 -3.13 5.56
CA TYR A 134 -0.44 -3.11 5.07
C TYR A 134 0.08 -1.68 5.10
N PHE A 135 1.18 -1.44 5.84
CA PHE A 135 1.82 -0.13 5.81
C PHE A 135 2.48 0.09 4.44
N THR A 136 1.83 0.86 3.59
CA THR A 136 2.25 1.10 2.21
C THR A 136 1.83 2.49 1.74
N THR A 137 2.31 2.89 0.58
CA THR A 137 1.87 4.09 -0.14
C THR A 137 1.34 3.70 -1.51
N CYS A 138 0.54 4.56 -2.15
CA CYS A 138 0.02 4.32 -3.51
C CYS A 138 1.11 4.14 -4.58
N SER A 139 2.36 4.50 -4.28
CA SER A 139 3.49 4.34 -5.19
C SER A 139 4.26 3.03 -5.02
N TRP A 140 3.92 2.23 -4.03
CA TRP A 140 4.54 0.92 -3.79
C TRP A 140 3.59 -0.21 -4.20
N MET A 141 4.12 -1.27 -4.81
CA MET A 141 3.33 -2.41 -5.33
C MET A 141 2.41 -3.04 -4.27
N MET A 142 2.80 -2.99 -2.99
CA MET A 142 1.97 -3.54 -1.91
C MET A 142 0.63 -2.80 -1.72
N TRP A 143 0.46 -1.59 -2.26
CA TRP A 143 -0.84 -0.94 -2.34
C TRP A 143 -1.81 -1.74 -3.23
N ASN A 144 -1.35 -2.15 -4.40
CA ASN A 144 -2.14 -2.94 -5.34
C ASN A 144 -2.55 -4.29 -4.72
N TRP A 145 -1.62 -4.90 -4.00
CA TRP A 145 -1.88 -6.13 -3.25
C TRP A 145 -2.89 -5.90 -2.12
N LEU A 146 -2.74 -4.85 -1.31
CA LEU A 146 -3.66 -4.53 -0.22
C LEU A 146 -5.10 -4.30 -0.72
N VAL A 147 -5.28 -3.45 -1.74
CA VAL A 147 -6.60 -3.13 -2.29
C VAL A 147 -7.31 -4.36 -2.83
N SER A 148 -6.59 -5.29 -3.44
CA SER A 148 -7.18 -6.52 -3.98
C SER A 148 -7.71 -7.48 -2.90
N ALA A 149 -7.34 -7.29 -1.62
CA ALA A 149 -7.93 -8.03 -0.50
C ALA A 149 -9.44 -7.79 -0.37
N LEU A 150 -9.97 -6.69 -0.89
CA LEU A 150 -11.42 -6.47 -1.00
C LEU A 150 -12.13 -7.60 -1.76
N GLY A 151 -11.44 -8.24 -2.73
CA GLY A 151 -11.97 -9.37 -3.48
C GLY A 151 -12.22 -10.62 -2.64
N THR A 152 -11.70 -10.71 -1.42
CA THR A 152 -11.97 -11.80 -0.46
C THR A 152 -13.16 -11.52 0.46
N GLY A 153 -13.72 -10.30 0.41
CA GLY A 153 -14.73 -9.81 1.38
C GLY A 153 -14.11 -9.30 2.69
N ALA A 154 -12.79 -9.12 2.73
CA ALA A 154 -12.10 -8.53 3.87
C ALA A 154 -12.29 -7.01 3.92
N THR A 155 -12.10 -6.42 5.10
CA THR A 155 -12.00 -4.99 5.29
C THR A 155 -10.55 -4.54 5.14
N VAL A 156 -10.29 -3.60 4.24
CA VAL A 156 -8.97 -2.98 4.06
C VAL A 156 -8.83 -1.82 5.02
N MET A 157 -7.77 -1.86 5.83
CA MET A 157 -7.44 -0.81 6.80
C MET A 157 -6.42 0.14 6.19
N LEU A 158 -6.72 1.43 6.21
CA LEU A 158 -5.89 2.48 5.61
C LEU A 158 -5.29 3.36 6.70
N TYR A 159 -4.03 3.73 6.55
CA TYR A 159 -3.32 4.62 7.44
C TYR A 159 -2.57 5.67 6.64
N ASP A 160 -2.76 6.94 7.00
CA ASP A 160 -1.99 8.05 6.46
C ASP A 160 -1.14 8.67 7.56
N GLY A 161 0.17 8.65 7.40
CA GLY A 161 1.11 9.18 8.36
C GLY A 161 2.43 8.42 8.46
N SER A 162 3.26 8.86 9.39
CA SER A 162 4.52 8.19 9.70
C SER A 162 4.30 6.97 10.61
N PRO A 163 4.94 5.83 10.36
CA PRO A 163 4.79 4.64 11.20
C PRO A 163 5.48 4.75 12.57
N ALA A 164 6.20 5.86 12.80
CA ALA A 164 6.95 6.14 14.02
C ALA A 164 6.65 7.53 14.61
N TYR A 165 5.50 8.13 14.26
CA TYR A 165 5.06 9.41 14.81
C TYR A 165 3.59 9.32 15.25
N PRO A 166 3.22 9.76 16.45
CA PRO A 166 4.07 10.47 17.45
C PRO A 166 5.14 9.62 18.12
N ASP A 167 5.03 8.29 18.08
CA ASP A 167 5.98 7.34 18.63
C ASP A 167 5.98 6.01 17.86
N ASN A 168 6.86 5.08 18.24
CA ASN A 168 7.05 3.80 17.56
C ASN A 168 5.89 2.80 17.77
N THR A 169 4.91 3.12 18.59
CA THR A 169 3.77 2.22 18.90
C THR A 169 2.51 2.55 18.12
N VAL A 170 2.47 3.67 17.38
CA VAL A 170 1.27 4.18 16.71
C VAL A 170 0.55 3.15 15.82
N LEU A 171 1.28 2.34 15.08
CA LEU A 171 0.65 1.30 14.24
C LEU A 171 0.12 0.12 15.06
N TRP A 172 0.70 -0.16 16.22
CA TRP A 172 0.22 -1.19 17.14
C TRP A 172 -1.02 -0.72 17.90
N GLN A 173 -1.06 0.55 18.27
CA GLN A 173 -2.28 1.17 18.80
C GLN A 173 -3.42 1.07 17.76
N PHE A 174 -3.17 1.41 16.52
CA PHE A 174 -4.13 1.26 15.42
C PHE A 174 -4.55 -0.19 15.22
N ALA A 175 -3.62 -1.15 15.36
CA ALA A 175 -3.93 -2.57 15.28
C ALA A 175 -4.84 -3.06 16.41
N ASP A 176 -4.66 -2.55 17.62
CA ASP A 176 -5.52 -2.84 18.79
C ASP A 176 -6.90 -2.20 18.64
N GLU A 177 -6.95 -0.90 18.36
CA GLU A 177 -8.22 -0.16 18.22
C GLU A 177 -9.09 -0.73 17.10
N GLU A 178 -8.49 -1.05 15.96
CA GLU A 178 -9.19 -1.55 14.78
C GLU A 178 -9.17 -3.08 14.67
N GLN A 179 -8.64 -3.78 15.66
CA GLN A 179 -8.67 -5.24 15.75
C GLN A 179 -8.17 -5.94 14.47
N PHE A 180 -6.96 -5.63 14.05
CA PHE A 180 -6.37 -6.23 12.86
C PHE A 180 -6.27 -7.74 12.95
N SER A 181 -6.62 -8.44 11.87
CA SER A 181 -6.30 -9.85 11.70
C SER A 181 -4.98 -10.07 10.94
N HIS A 182 -4.63 -9.13 10.06
CA HIS A 182 -3.44 -9.18 9.24
C HIS A 182 -2.70 -7.84 9.31
N PHE A 183 -1.41 -7.90 9.62
CA PHE A 183 -0.53 -6.74 9.73
C PHE A 183 0.64 -6.87 8.76
N GLY A 184 0.64 -6.09 7.71
CA GLY A 184 1.71 -6.04 6.72
C GLY A 184 2.66 -4.86 6.93
N THR A 185 3.96 -5.10 6.82
CA THR A 185 4.97 -4.06 6.99
C THR A 185 6.28 -4.41 6.26
N SER A 186 7.33 -3.61 6.48
CA SER A 186 8.69 -3.89 5.99
C SER A 186 9.55 -4.54 7.08
N ALA A 187 10.54 -5.32 6.66
CA ALA A 187 11.54 -5.87 7.58
C ALA A 187 12.28 -4.77 8.35
N LYS A 188 12.52 -3.61 7.73
CA LYS A 188 13.14 -2.44 8.38
C LYS A 188 12.31 -1.87 9.52
N TYR A 189 10.99 -1.89 9.41
CA TYR A 189 10.12 -1.44 10.49
C TYR A 189 10.24 -2.38 11.69
N ILE A 190 10.20 -3.70 11.48
CA ILE A 190 10.37 -4.69 12.54
C ILE A 190 11.75 -4.55 13.21
N GLU A 191 12.79 -4.38 12.40
CA GLU A 191 14.16 -4.14 12.91
C GLU A 191 14.26 -2.86 13.76
N MET A 192 13.58 -1.79 13.34
CA MET A 192 13.51 -0.53 14.08
C MET A 192 12.81 -0.71 15.43
N LEU A 193 11.71 -1.43 15.48
CA LEU A 193 10.99 -1.75 16.73
C LEU A 193 11.89 -2.55 17.69
N MET A 194 12.56 -3.58 17.19
CA MET A 194 13.50 -4.41 17.95
C MET A 194 14.65 -3.57 18.54
N LYS A 195 15.25 -2.68 17.74
CA LYS A 195 16.34 -1.80 18.19
C LYS A 195 15.92 -0.74 19.21
N ASN A 196 14.63 -0.42 19.27
CA ASN A 196 14.08 0.53 20.23
C ASN A 196 13.37 -0.17 21.41
N ASP A 197 13.58 -1.48 21.59
CA ASP A 197 13.02 -2.27 22.67
C ASP A 197 11.48 -2.12 22.83
N VAL A 198 10.76 -1.92 21.71
CA VAL A 198 9.29 -1.79 21.71
C VAL A 198 8.69 -3.17 21.99
N ASN A 199 7.78 -3.26 22.96
CA ASN A 199 7.08 -4.50 23.29
C ASN A 199 5.56 -4.31 23.12
N PRO A 200 5.01 -4.54 21.91
CA PRO A 200 3.61 -4.32 21.62
C PRO A 200 2.66 -5.14 22.51
N SER A 201 2.95 -6.41 22.77
CA SER A 201 2.08 -7.28 23.57
C SER A 201 1.99 -6.90 25.05
N ALA A 202 2.96 -6.13 25.55
CA ALA A 202 2.91 -5.61 26.92
C ALA A 202 1.97 -4.38 27.04
N ILE A 203 1.62 -3.73 25.91
CA ILE A 203 0.89 -2.48 25.88
C ILE A 203 -0.52 -2.69 25.31
N PHE A 204 -0.66 -3.52 24.26
CA PHE A 204 -1.87 -3.65 23.45
C PHE A 204 -2.44 -5.07 23.44
N LYS A 205 -3.76 -5.17 23.19
CA LYS A 205 -4.45 -6.45 23.05
C LYS A 205 -4.50 -6.86 21.57
N LEU A 206 -3.55 -7.67 21.16
CA LEU A 206 -3.43 -8.11 19.78
C LEU A 206 -4.08 -9.50 19.53
N SER A 207 -5.16 -9.81 20.26
CA SER A 207 -5.77 -11.14 20.25
C SER A 207 -6.37 -11.57 18.91
N ASN A 208 -6.72 -10.62 18.04
CA ASN A 208 -7.26 -10.91 16.72
C ASN A 208 -6.16 -11.04 15.64
N LEU A 209 -4.93 -10.69 15.97
CA LEU A 209 -3.82 -10.73 15.02
C LEU A 209 -3.42 -12.18 14.72
N LYS A 210 -3.58 -12.60 13.49
CA LYS A 210 -3.31 -13.96 13.00
C LYS A 210 -2.03 -14.03 12.19
N VAL A 211 -1.76 -12.99 11.37
CA VAL A 211 -0.69 -12.99 10.38
C VAL A 211 0.08 -11.66 10.42
N ILE A 212 1.40 -11.76 10.37
CA ILE A 212 2.28 -10.62 10.08
C ILE A 212 2.99 -10.91 8.76
N CYS A 213 2.88 -9.97 7.81
CA CYS A 213 3.58 -10.01 6.54
C CYS A 213 4.78 -9.05 6.55
N SER A 214 5.94 -9.50 6.09
CA SER A 214 7.14 -8.67 6.02
C SER A 214 7.79 -8.76 4.64
N THR A 215 8.05 -7.61 4.01
CA THR A 215 8.76 -7.55 2.71
C THR A 215 9.64 -6.30 2.57
N GLY A 216 10.20 -6.10 1.38
CA GLY A 216 11.08 -4.98 1.03
C GLY A 216 12.57 -5.23 1.30
N SER A 217 12.89 -6.18 2.18
CA SER A 217 14.22 -6.74 2.41
C SER A 217 14.08 -8.08 3.16
N PRO A 218 15.09 -8.94 3.18
CA PRO A 218 15.07 -10.14 3.99
C PRO A 218 14.80 -9.83 5.46
N LEU A 219 13.95 -10.62 6.10
CA LEU A 219 13.71 -10.54 7.54
C LEU A 219 14.78 -11.34 8.27
N SER A 220 15.55 -10.70 9.15
CA SER A 220 16.62 -11.38 9.90
C SER A 220 16.05 -12.36 10.91
N ALA A 221 16.84 -13.37 11.26
CA ALA A 221 16.45 -14.39 12.21
C ALA A 221 16.08 -13.79 13.60
N GLU A 222 16.80 -12.75 14.02
CA GLU A 222 16.55 -12.02 15.28
C GLU A 222 15.17 -11.31 15.25
N CYS A 223 14.72 -10.86 14.08
CA CYS A 223 13.39 -10.27 13.93
C CYS A 223 12.28 -11.31 14.10
N TYR A 224 12.51 -12.59 13.76
CA TYR A 224 11.56 -13.67 14.07
C TYR A 224 11.45 -13.84 15.59
N ASP A 225 12.60 -13.93 16.30
CA ASP A 225 12.63 -14.04 17.76
C ASP A 225 11.91 -12.85 18.41
N TYR A 226 12.17 -11.65 17.91
CA TYR A 226 11.52 -10.42 18.39
C TYR A 226 9.99 -10.50 18.27
N ILE A 227 9.46 -10.88 17.09
CA ILE A 227 8.01 -10.97 16.88
C ILE A 227 7.38 -11.97 17.83
N TYR A 228 7.92 -13.18 17.96
CA TYR A 228 7.35 -14.19 18.83
C TYR A 228 7.46 -13.86 20.32
N ASN A 229 8.48 -13.11 20.74
CA ASN A 229 8.67 -12.71 22.13
C ASN A 229 7.87 -11.44 22.51
N ASN A 230 7.66 -10.51 21.57
CA ASN A 230 7.13 -9.18 21.89
C ASN A 230 5.79 -8.84 21.22
N VAL A 231 5.33 -9.64 20.28
CA VAL A 231 4.01 -9.47 19.64
C VAL A 231 3.10 -10.63 19.96
N GLY A 232 3.53 -11.87 19.71
CA GLY A 232 2.77 -13.05 20.03
C GLY A 232 2.91 -14.18 19.01
N TYR A 233 2.12 -15.23 19.21
CA TYR A 233 2.12 -16.40 18.33
C TYR A 233 1.27 -16.14 17.10
N VAL A 234 1.89 -15.75 16.02
CA VAL A 234 1.26 -15.41 14.74
C VAL A 234 1.93 -16.17 13.58
N HIS A 235 1.23 -16.29 12.45
CA HIS A 235 1.86 -16.73 11.21
C HIS A 235 2.74 -15.61 10.66
N LEU A 236 4.04 -15.70 10.82
CA LEU A 236 5.00 -14.71 10.33
C LEU A 236 5.41 -15.06 8.90
N ALA A 237 4.85 -14.33 7.95
CA ALA A 237 5.06 -14.53 6.52
C ALA A 237 6.12 -13.56 5.98
N SER A 238 7.34 -14.03 5.77
CA SER A 238 8.35 -13.28 5.03
C SER A 238 8.08 -13.41 3.54
N ILE A 239 8.18 -12.29 2.82
CA ILE A 239 7.76 -12.17 1.42
C ILE A 239 8.92 -11.69 0.55
N SER A 240 9.12 -12.34 -0.60
CA SER A 240 9.94 -11.83 -1.68
C SER A 240 9.15 -11.84 -2.98
N GLY A 241 9.11 -10.69 -3.64
CA GLY A 241 8.37 -10.49 -4.89
C GLY A 241 8.82 -9.23 -5.60
N GLY A 242 8.03 -8.77 -6.56
CA GLY A 242 8.42 -7.59 -7.32
C GLY A 242 7.32 -6.97 -8.16
N THR A 243 7.59 -5.74 -8.57
CA THR A 243 6.70 -4.96 -9.43
C THR A 243 6.51 -5.61 -10.79
N ASP A 244 7.53 -6.31 -11.31
CA ASP A 244 7.50 -6.96 -12.63
C ASP A 244 6.41 -8.03 -12.75
N ILE A 245 6.08 -8.68 -11.63
CA ILE A 245 5.03 -9.70 -11.57
C ILE A 245 3.78 -9.23 -10.81
N VAL A 246 3.81 -8.05 -10.21
CA VAL A 246 2.79 -7.48 -9.28
C VAL A 246 2.37 -8.46 -8.17
N SER A 247 3.31 -9.26 -7.71
CA SER A 247 3.08 -10.46 -6.92
C SER A 247 4.33 -10.86 -6.14
N CYS A 248 4.28 -12.04 -5.52
CA CYS A 248 5.38 -12.66 -4.81
C CYS A 248 5.89 -13.91 -5.54
N PHE A 249 7.19 -14.19 -5.43
CA PHE A 249 7.78 -15.48 -5.82
C PHE A 249 7.68 -16.48 -4.68
N VAL A 250 7.81 -15.97 -3.46
CA VAL A 250 7.82 -16.75 -2.22
C VAL A 250 7.11 -15.97 -1.12
N LEU A 251 6.32 -16.66 -0.33
CA LEU A 251 5.46 -16.09 0.70
C LEU A 251 5.23 -17.12 1.83
N GLY A 252 4.34 -16.79 2.74
CA GLY A 252 3.88 -17.70 3.79
C GLY A 252 3.11 -18.90 3.25
N VAL A 253 3.12 -19.98 4.02
CA VAL A 253 2.30 -21.19 3.78
C VAL A 253 1.67 -21.60 5.10
N PRO A 254 0.38 -21.36 5.34
CA PRO A 254 -0.27 -21.60 6.63
C PRO A 254 -0.23 -23.06 7.11
N THR A 255 -0.03 -24.01 6.22
CA THR A 255 -0.05 -25.45 6.51
C THR A 255 1.30 -26.05 6.88
N ILE A 256 2.39 -25.26 6.83
CA ILE A 256 3.72 -25.71 7.23
C ILE A 256 4.31 -24.80 8.32
N PRO A 257 5.22 -25.33 9.17
CA PRO A 257 5.82 -24.54 10.22
C PRO A 257 6.63 -23.35 9.69
N VAL A 258 6.55 -22.22 10.37
CA VAL A 258 7.47 -21.11 10.18
C VAL A 258 8.83 -21.47 10.79
N ARG A 259 9.89 -21.31 10.04
CA ARG A 259 11.26 -21.50 10.50
C ARG A 259 11.99 -20.17 10.57
N ARG A 260 12.74 -20.01 11.64
CA ARG A 260 13.50 -18.80 11.96
C ARG A 260 14.45 -18.42 10.81
N GLY A 261 14.27 -17.23 10.24
CA GLY A 261 15.12 -16.72 9.16
C GLY A 261 14.85 -17.29 7.77
N GLU A 262 13.80 -18.11 7.59
CA GLU A 262 13.46 -18.74 6.31
C GLU A 262 12.15 -18.18 5.73
N ILE A 263 12.04 -18.18 4.41
CA ILE A 263 10.77 -17.98 3.71
C ILE A 263 10.16 -19.35 3.47
N GLN A 264 8.86 -19.51 3.76
CA GLN A 264 8.25 -20.83 3.86
C GLN A 264 8.09 -21.56 2.53
N GLY A 265 7.66 -20.89 1.47
CA GLY A 265 7.34 -21.60 0.24
C GLY A 265 7.38 -20.77 -1.02
N CYS A 266 7.54 -21.48 -2.15
CA CYS A 266 7.35 -20.93 -3.48
C CYS A 266 5.85 -20.87 -3.81
N LEU A 267 5.47 -19.93 -4.67
CA LEU A 267 4.09 -19.69 -5.14
C LEU A 267 3.85 -20.24 -6.54
#